data_20ea20ebed60d40f88d641987a253882
#
_entry.id   20ea20ebed60d40f88d641987a253882
#
_cell.length_a   1.000
_cell.length_b   1.000
_cell.length_c   1.000
_cell.angle_alpha   90.00
_cell.angle_beta   90.00
_cell.angle_gamma   90.00
#
_symmetry.space_group_name_H-M   'P 1'
#
loop_
_entity.id
_entity.type
_entity.pdbx_description
1 polymer ?
#
loop_
_entity_poly.entity_id
_entity_poly.type
_entity_poly.pdbx_seq_one_letter_code
_entity_poly.pdbx_strand_id
1 'polypeptide(L)'
;QVGVEIAKSEIKIQRSGHLPTLGVQASKRDTDNDSFRSDSGSEFSPADSENINEGVGIQLSLPLYSGGQTNSRVRQAVAKHRAAKEKLERVGRETTRVARDSYLGVISGIATVKALQQSVKSSATALQATEAGYEVGTRTTVDVLDARRRLYSSQKNLAISKYDYLINIIQLKQAAGTLTRSDLEQINNWLQ
;
A
#
# COMPACT_ATOMS: atom_id res chain seq x y z
N GLN A 1 11.73 7.89 2.29
CA GLN A 1 12.75 8.90 1.95
C GLN A 1 12.45 9.53 0.58
N VAL A 2 12.27 8.75 -0.49
CA VAL A 2 11.98 9.25 -1.85
C VAL A 2 10.80 10.24 -1.89
N GLY A 3 9.71 9.99 -1.16
CA GLY A 3 8.56 10.89 -1.10
C GLY A 3 8.88 12.30 -0.52
N VAL A 4 9.86 12.41 0.37
CA VAL A 4 10.32 13.68 0.91
C VAL A 4 11.16 14.44 -0.12
N GLU A 5 11.98 13.73 -0.89
CA GLU A 5 12.78 14.32 -1.98
C GLU A 5 11.91 14.82 -3.13
N ILE A 6 10.87 14.06 -3.49
CA ILE A 6 9.87 14.49 -4.48
C ILE A 6 9.20 15.79 -4.00
N ALA A 7 8.73 15.84 -2.75
CA ALA A 7 8.11 17.03 -2.21
C ALA A 7 9.10 18.24 -2.10
N LYS A 8 10.40 17.98 -1.90
CA LYS A 8 11.46 19.02 -1.95
C LYS A 8 11.67 19.54 -3.37
N SER A 9 11.66 18.66 -4.35
CA SER A 9 11.79 19.03 -5.77
C SER A 9 10.60 19.83 -6.25
N GLU A 10 9.39 19.53 -5.76
CA GLU A 10 8.19 20.32 -6.04
C GLU A 10 8.31 21.79 -5.63
N ILE A 11 9.01 22.08 -4.51
CA ILE A 11 9.28 23.47 -4.12
C ILE A 11 10.09 24.21 -5.20
N LYS A 12 11.07 23.52 -5.80
CA LYS A 12 11.89 24.11 -6.88
C LYS A 12 11.04 24.37 -8.12
N ILE A 13 10.17 23.41 -8.48
CA ILE A 13 9.24 23.53 -9.61
C ILE A 13 8.30 24.73 -9.41
N GLN A 14 7.71 24.88 -8.21
CA GLN A 14 6.81 26.00 -7.96
C GLN A 14 7.57 27.36 -7.92
N ARG A 15 8.84 27.38 -7.51
CA ARG A 15 9.68 28.60 -7.59
C ARG A 15 10.03 28.97 -9.03
N SER A 16 10.19 28.01 -9.92
CA SER A 16 10.46 28.29 -11.33
C SER A 16 9.30 29.01 -12.05
N GLY A 17 8.11 29.06 -11.46
CA GLY A 17 6.99 29.89 -11.95
C GLY A 17 7.26 31.40 -11.93
N HIS A 18 8.37 31.86 -11.32
CA HIS A 18 8.86 33.24 -11.44
C HIS A 18 9.85 33.45 -12.60
N LEU A 19 10.29 32.37 -13.25
CA LEU A 19 11.29 32.43 -14.31
C LEU A 19 10.60 32.55 -15.67
N PRO A 20 11.29 33.13 -16.69
CA PRO A 20 10.79 33.13 -18.04
C PRO A 20 10.69 31.74 -18.64
N THR A 21 9.67 31.52 -19.44
CA THR A 21 9.51 30.28 -20.21
C THR A 21 9.81 30.57 -21.69
N LEU A 22 10.61 29.70 -22.31
CA LEU A 22 10.92 29.74 -23.72
C LEU A 22 10.19 28.58 -24.42
N GLY A 23 9.34 28.89 -25.37
CA GLY A 23 8.63 27.95 -26.24
C GLY A 23 9.09 28.05 -27.67
N VAL A 24 9.26 26.91 -28.34
CA VAL A 24 9.45 26.86 -29.80
C VAL A 24 8.20 26.23 -30.38
N GLN A 25 7.61 26.89 -31.37
CA GLN A 25 6.40 26.45 -32.04
C GLN A 25 6.65 26.35 -33.55
N ALA A 26 6.35 25.20 -34.14
CA ALA A 26 6.30 25.01 -35.58
C ALA A 26 4.87 24.66 -35.97
N SER A 27 4.33 25.33 -36.92
CA SER A 27 2.98 25.08 -37.44
C SER A 27 3.01 24.96 -38.95
N LYS A 28 2.32 23.95 -39.48
CA LYS A 28 1.98 23.82 -40.90
C LYS A 28 0.47 23.68 -40.99
N ARG A 29 -0.15 24.59 -41.71
CA ARG A 29 -1.59 24.57 -42.00
C ARG A 29 -1.80 24.50 -43.48
N ASP A 30 -2.50 23.50 -43.91
CA ASP A 30 -2.97 23.31 -45.27
C ASP A 30 -4.47 23.58 -45.26
N THR A 31 -4.93 24.50 -46.12
CA THR A 31 -6.33 24.90 -46.18
C THR A 31 -6.77 24.92 -47.62
N ASP A 32 -7.53 23.92 -48.04
CA ASP A 32 -8.21 23.86 -49.29
C ASP A 32 -9.56 24.59 -49.16
N ASN A 33 -9.74 25.66 -49.92
CA ASN A 33 -10.96 26.43 -49.94
C ASN A 33 -11.64 26.28 -51.31
N ASP A 34 -12.60 25.36 -51.40
CA ASP A 34 -13.52 25.25 -52.55
C ASP A 34 -14.62 26.31 -52.42
N SER A 35 -14.40 27.50 -52.97
CA SER A 35 -15.42 28.52 -53.00
C SER A 35 -16.09 28.60 -54.36
N PHE A 36 -17.39 28.28 -54.44
CA PHE A 36 -18.21 28.53 -55.59
C PHE A 36 -18.65 29.99 -55.60
N ARG A 37 -18.08 30.79 -56.45
CA ARG A 37 -18.54 32.17 -56.69
C ARG A 37 -19.56 32.19 -57.82
N SER A 38 -20.81 32.44 -57.48
CA SER A 38 -21.86 32.70 -58.45
C SER A 38 -21.87 34.21 -58.80
N ASP A 39 -21.33 34.55 -59.93
CA ASP A 39 -21.52 35.89 -60.48
C ASP A 39 -22.71 35.88 -61.47
N SER A 40 -23.60 36.85 -61.38
CA SER A 40 -24.83 36.93 -62.22
C SER A 40 -24.49 37.31 -63.65
N GLY A 41 -24.08 36.32 -64.42
CA GLY A 41 -23.78 36.44 -65.84
C GLY A 41 -22.74 35.47 -66.33
N SER A 42 -23.14 34.22 -66.59
CA SER A 42 -22.49 33.20 -67.40
C SER A 42 -20.96 33.18 -67.47
N GLU A 43 -20.34 32.62 -66.44
CA GLU A 43 -19.28 31.68 -66.59
C GLU A 43 -18.97 31.13 -65.16
N PHE A 44 -19.09 29.82 -65.02
CA PHE A 44 -18.80 29.09 -63.79
C PHE A 44 -17.27 28.90 -63.74
N SER A 45 -16.57 29.72 -62.93
CA SER A 45 -15.14 29.56 -62.72
C SER A 45 -14.92 29.02 -61.34
N PRO A 46 -14.46 27.79 -61.16
CA PRO A 46 -14.06 27.27 -59.85
C PRO A 46 -12.81 28.04 -59.41
N ALA A 47 -12.91 28.78 -58.30
CA ALA A 47 -11.77 29.39 -57.69
C ALA A 47 -11.26 28.37 -56.63
N ASP A 48 -10.41 27.48 -57.09
CA ASP A 48 -9.66 26.54 -56.26
C ASP A 48 -8.46 27.31 -55.68
N SER A 49 -8.44 27.53 -54.36
CA SER A 49 -7.32 28.19 -53.71
C SER A 49 -6.74 27.30 -52.60
N GLU A 50 -5.64 26.66 -52.92
CA GLU A 50 -4.79 25.95 -51.97
C GLU A 50 -3.93 27.00 -51.22
N ASN A 51 -4.07 27.07 -49.90
CA ASN A 51 -3.30 27.98 -49.06
C ASN A 51 -2.46 27.18 -48.05
N ILE A 52 -1.16 27.03 -48.30
CA ILE A 52 -0.19 26.38 -47.41
C ILE A 52 0.46 27.46 -46.57
N ASN A 53 0.26 27.42 -45.26
CA ASN A 53 0.84 28.36 -44.33
C ASN A 53 1.82 27.60 -43.39
N GLU A 54 3.11 27.86 -43.56
CA GLU A 54 4.17 27.28 -42.71
C GLU A 54 4.78 28.40 -41.87
N GLY A 55 4.88 28.14 -40.56
CA GLY A 55 5.45 29.10 -39.63
C GLY A 55 6.30 28.42 -38.55
N VAL A 56 7.45 29.01 -38.24
CA VAL A 56 8.28 28.66 -37.07
C VAL A 56 8.40 29.91 -36.21
N GLY A 57 8.07 29.78 -34.93
CA GLY A 57 8.12 30.89 -33.97
C GLY A 57 8.83 30.51 -32.70
N ILE A 58 9.52 31.48 -32.11
CA ILE A 58 10.10 31.40 -30.78
C ILE A 58 9.33 32.38 -29.88
N GLN A 59 8.78 31.87 -28.77
CA GLN A 59 8.02 32.69 -27.83
C GLN A 59 8.71 32.69 -26.46
N LEU A 60 9.08 33.87 -25.96
CA LEU A 60 9.54 34.09 -24.60
C LEU A 60 8.40 34.71 -23.79
N SER A 61 8.01 34.04 -22.69
CA SER A 61 6.96 34.52 -21.81
C SER A 61 7.53 34.73 -20.39
N LEU A 62 7.44 35.95 -19.88
CA LEU A 62 7.89 36.33 -18.54
C LEU A 62 6.70 36.89 -17.74
N PRO A 63 6.22 36.18 -16.70
CA PRO A 63 5.16 36.67 -15.85
C PRO A 63 5.68 37.74 -14.88
N LEU A 64 5.40 39.02 -15.13
CA LEU A 64 5.84 40.12 -14.28
C LEU A 64 5.06 40.19 -12.97
N TYR A 65 3.76 39.87 -13.00
CA TYR A 65 2.91 39.85 -11.81
C TYR A 65 1.78 38.82 -11.96
N SER A 66 1.67 37.92 -10.96
CA SER A 66 0.67 36.83 -10.94
C SER A 66 -0.31 36.94 -9.76
N GLY A 67 -0.51 38.15 -9.19
CA GLY A 67 -1.44 38.34 -8.06
C GLY A 67 -1.08 37.53 -6.82
N GLY A 68 0.19 37.18 -6.60
CA GLY A 68 0.64 36.37 -5.46
C GLY A 68 0.41 34.85 -5.63
N GLN A 69 -0.11 34.39 -6.78
CA GLN A 69 -0.39 32.96 -7.03
C GLN A 69 0.86 32.09 -6.90
N THR A 70 1.97 32.47 -7.52
CA THR A 70 3.24 31.73 -7.45
C THR A 70 3.76 31.64 -6.02
N ASN A 71 3.73 32.74 -5.26
CA ASN A 71 4.12 32.74 -3.85
C ASN A 71 3.21 31.80 -3.01
N SER A 72 1.92 31.77 -3.28
CA SER A 72 0.97 30.89 -2.60
C SER A 72 1.27 29.43 -2.90
N ARG A 73 1.55 29.09 -4.16
CA ARG A 73 1.94 27.72 -4.59
C ARG A 73 3.26 27.29 -3.93
N VAL A 74 4.25 28.18 -3.82
CA VAL A 74 5.50 27.89 -3.11
C VAL A 74 5.25 27.62 -1.63
N ARG A 75 4.43 28.44 -0.95
CA ARG A 75 4.06 28.16 0.45
C ARG A 75 3.33 26.81 0.61
N GLN A 76 2.41 26.49 -0.30
CA GLN A 76 1.74 25.20 -0.33
C GLN A 76 2.73 24.04 -0.50
N ALA A 77 3.69 24.16 -1.43
CA ALA A 77 4.71 23.13 -1.65
C ALA A 77 5.62 22.96 -0.41
N VAL A 78 5.97 24.04 0.27
CA VAL A 78 6.72 23.99 1.54
C VAL A 78 5.93 23.28 2.63
N ALA A 79 4.63 23.55 2.75
CA ALA A 79 3.77 22.86 3.71
C ALA A 79 3.65 21.35 3.39
N LYS A 80 3.49 20.98 2.12
CA LYS A 80 3.50 19.58 1.67
C LYS A 80 4.82 18.87 1.97
N HIS A 81 5.95 19.54 1.79
CA HIS A 81 7.25 18.98 2.13
C HIS A 81 7.40 18.73 3.64
N ARG A 82 6.91 19.65 4.50
CA ARG A 82 6.88 19.44 5.95
C ARG A 82 5.99 18.23 6.31
N ALA A 83 4.78 18.18 5.74
CA ALA A 83 3.88 17.03 5.94
C ALA A 83 4.50 15.68 5.50
N ALA A 84 5.28 15.68 4.41
CA ALA A 84 5.99 14.48 3.95
C ALA A 84 7.08 14.05 4.95
N LYS A 85 7.80 14.98 5.58
CA LYS A 85 8.79 14.70 6.65
C LYS A 85 8.11 14.07 7.88
N GLU A 86 7.02 14.68 8.36
CA GLU A 86 6.27 14.16 9.51
C GLU A 86 5.70 12.77 9.21
N LYS A 87 5.22 12.56 7.98
CA LYS A 87 4.77 11.24 7.54
C LYS A 87 5.88 10.20 7.57
N LEU A 88 7.09 10.56 7.11
CA LEU A 88 8.26 9.67 7.14
C LEU A 88 8.60 9.29 8.58
N GLU A 89 8.67 10.26 9.49
CA GLU A 89 8.97 10.01 10.89
C GLU A 89 7.89 9.14 11.56
N ARG A 90 6.62 9.42 11.30
CA ARG A 90 5.50 8.61 11.80
C ARG A 90 5.60 7.16 11.33
N VAL A 91 5.86 6.94 10.03
CA VAL A 91 6.01 5.58 9.47
C VAL A 91 7.22 4.87 10.10
N GLY A 92 8.34 5.58 10.30
CA GLY A 92 9.52 5.03 10.96
C GLY A 92 9.24 4.57 12.40
N ARG A 93 8.56 5.41 13.19
CA ARG A 93 8.14 5.04 14.57
C ARG A 93 7.18 3.86 14.56
N GLU A 94 6.22 3.85 13.65
CA GLU A 94 5.24 2.75 13.54
C GLU A 94 5.91 1.43 13.16
N THR A 95 6.83 1.45 12.19
CA THR A 95 7.59 0.23 11.81
C THR A 95 8.40 -0.30 12.98
N THR A 96 9.08 0.59 13.74
CA THR A 96 9.84 0.19 14.92
C THR A 96 8.93 -0.41 15.99
N ARG A 97 7.75 0.18 16.20
CA ARG A 97 6.76 -0.35 17.15
C ARG A 97 6.28 -1.74 16.73
N VAL A 98 5.85 -1.90 15.47
CA VAL A 98 5.38 -3.19 14.94
C VAL A 98 6.47 -4.27 15.05
N ALA A 99 7.72 -3.94 14.71
CA ALA A 99 8.84 -4.88 14.85
C ALA A 99 9.04 -5.34 16.31
N ARG A 100 8.96 -4.40 17.26
CA ARG A 100 9.10 -4.71 18.70
C ARG A 100 7.94 -5.54 19.21
N ASP A 101 6.70 -5.17 18.84
CA ASP A 101 5.50 -5.89 19.26
C ASP A 101 5.51 -7.32 18.71
N SER A 102 5.88 -7.49 17.42
CA SER A 102 6.00 -8.81 16.80
C SER A 102 7.09 -9.67 17.44
N TYR A 103 8.25 -9.07 17.80
CA TYR A 103 9.31 -9.79 18.51
C TYR A 103 8.85 -10.30 19.88
N LEU A 104 8.18 -9.43 20.64
CA LEU A 104 7.61 -9.82 21.92
C LEU A 104 6.52 -10.89 21.76
N GLY A 105 5.70 -10.76 20.71
CA GLY A 105 4.70 -11.75 20.32
C GLY A 105 5.31 -13.13 20.01
N VAL A 106 6.45 -13.18 19.32
CA VAL A 106 7.18 -14.43 19.06
C VAL A 106 7.66 -15.06 20.37
N ILE A 107 8.31 -14.28 21.27
CA ILE A 107 8.81 -14.81 22.55
C ILE A 107 7.66 -15.32 23.41
N SER A 108 6.61 -14.54 23.59
CA SER A 108 5.44 -14.96 24.38
C SER A 108 4.70 -16.13 23.74
N GLY A 109 4.64 -16.18 22.41
CA GLY A 109 4.03 -17.26 21.64
C GLY A 109 4.70 -18.61 21.89
N ILE A 110 6.04 -18.66 21.96
CA ILE A 110 6.80 -19.88 22.30
C ILE A 110 6.37 -20.41 23.67
N ALA A 111 6.33 -19.53 24.68
CA ALA A 111 5.93 -19.92 26.03
C ALA A 111 4.47 -20.40 26.08
N THR A 112 3.58 -19.69 25.39
CA THR A 112 2.15 -20.02 25.31
C THR A 112 1.91 -21.37 24.62
N VAL A 113 2.54 -21.62 23.48
CA VAL A 113 2.44 -22.91 22.77
C VAL A 113 2.92 -24.04 23.65
N LYS A 114 4.05 -23.88 24.33
CA LYS A 114 4.58 -24.89 25.26
C LYS A 114 3.63 -25.17 26.43
N ALA A 115 3.05 -24.14 27.03
CA ALA A 115 2.06 -24.28 28.11
C ALA A 115 0.77 -24.98 27.61
N LEU A 116 0.27 -24.63 26.43
CA LEU A 116 -0.90 -25.26 25.85
C LEU A 116 -0.66 -26.71 25.41
N GLN A 117 0.54 -27.05 24.95
CA GLN A 117 0.93 -28.45 24.73
C GLN A 117 0.82 -29.26 25.99
N GLN A 118 1.30 -28.74 27.13
CA GLN A 118 1.17 -29.38 28.41
C GLN A 118 -0.31 -29.48 28.86
N SER A 119 -1.10 -28.45 28.62
CA SER A 119 -2.55 -28.44 28.89
C SER A 119 -3.29 -29.54 28.12
N VAL A 120 -2.98 -29.74 26.83
CA VAL A 120 -3.54 -30.83 26.03
C VAL A 120 -3.17 -32.18 26.61
N LYS A 121 -1.88 -32.38 26.97
CA LYS A 121 -1.42 -33.63 27.61
C LYS A 121 -2.16 -33.91 28.93
N SER A 122 -2.29 -32.90 29.78
CA SER A 122 -3.01 -33.03 31.06
C SER A 122 -4.50 -33.32 30.86
N SER A 123 -5.16 -32.66 29.88
CA SER A 123 -6.57 -32.90 29.54
C SER A 123 -6.80 -34.30 28.95
N ALA A 124 -5.85 -34.82 28.17
CA ALA A 124 -5.90 -36.19 27.64
C ALA A 124 -5.76 -37.22 28.77
N THR A 125 -4.83 -37.03 29.69
CA THR A 125 -4.68 -37.91 30.87
C THR A 125 -5.92 -37.86 31.76
N ALA A 126 -6.50 -36.67 31.97
CA ALA A 126 -7.74 -36.52 32.75
C ALA A 126 -8.92 -37.23 32.09
N LEU A 127 -9.06 -37.15 30.76
CA LEU A 127 -10.08 -37.90 30.03
C LEU A 127 -9.92 -39.40 30.19
N GLN A 128 -8.69 -39.92 30.01
CA GLN A 128 -8.39 -41.34 30.17
C GLN A 128 -8.74 -41.83 31.59
N ALA A 129 -8.40 -41.07 32.65
CA ALA A 129 -8.73 -41.40 34.03
C ALA A 129 -10.26 -41.36 34.27
N THR A 130 -10.98 -40.42 33.62
CA THR A 130 -12.44 -40.32 33.74
C THR A 130 -13.14 -41.46 33.00
N GLU A 131 -12.65 -41.87 31.83
CA GLU A 131 -13.14 -43.02 31.07
C GLU A 131 -12.93 -44.32 31.87
N ALA A 132 -11.77 -44.55 32.48
CA ALA A 132 -11.52 -45.67 33.34
C ALA A 132 -12.44 -45.68 34.60
N GLY A 133 -12.68 -44.48 35.19
CA GLY A 133 -13.63 -44.36 36.31
C GLY A 133 -15.08 -44.62 35.90
N TYR A 134 -15.47 -44.34 34.66
CA TYR A 134 -16.77 -44.66 34.11
C TYR A 134 -16.94 -46.17 33.93
N GLU A 135 -15.92 -46.87 33.44
CA GLU A 135 -15.95 -48.31 33.24
C GLU A 135 -16.17 -49.08 34.56
N VAL A 136 -15.60 -48.59 35.68
CA VAL A 136 -15.78 -49.17 37.02
C VAL A 136 -16.99 -48.59 37.79
N GLY A 137 -17.80 -47.72 37.13
CA GLY A 137 -19.06 -47.20 37.70
C GLY A 137 -18.87 -46.05 38.71
N THR A 138 -17.66 -45.48 38.87
CA THR A 138 -17.38 -44.34 39.79
C THR A 138 -17.55 -42.99 39.17
N ARG A 139 -17.75 -42.88 37.84
CA ARG A 139 -17.99 -41.68 37.07
C ARG A 139 -19.20 -41.81 36.20
N THR A 140 -19.81 -40.66 35.85
CA THR A 140 -20.97 -40.59 35.01
C THR A 140 -20.61 -40.34 33.53
N THR A 141 -21.57 -40.61 32.61
CA THR A 141 -21.42 -40.24 31.18
C THR A 141 -21.21 -38.73 31.02
N VAL A 142 -21.84 -37.93 31.85
CA VAL A 142 -21.68 -36.46 31.84
C VAL A 142 -20.26 -36.06 32.14
N ASP A 143 -19.61 -36.71 33.13
CA ASP A 143 -18.20 -36.48 33.47
C ASP A 143 -17.27 -36.76 32.28
N VAL A 144 -17.49 -37.89 31.58
CA VAL A 144 -16.72 -38.26 30.38
C VAL A 144 -16.92 -37.23 29.27
N LEU A 145 -18.18 -36.81 29.04
CA LEU A 145 -18.48 -35.80 28.01
C LEU A 145 -17.82 -34.45 28.30
N ASP A 146 -17.82 -34.04 29.58
CA ASP A 146 -17.14 -32.82 30.01
C ASP A 146 -15.62 -32.91 29.87
N ALA A 147 -15.02 -34.03 30.21
CA ALA A 147 -13.60 -34.28 30.01
C ALA A 147 -13.21 -34.24 28.52
N ARG A 148 -14.01 -34.84 27.63
CA ARG A 148 -13.82 -34.75 26.17
C ARG A 148 -13.94 -33.30 25.66
N ARG A 149 -14.92 -32.57 26.14
CA ARG A 149 -15.09 -31.14 25.77
C ARG A 149 -13.86 -30.32 26.17
N ARG A 150 -13.31 -30.53 27.36
CA ARG A 150 -12.08 -29.89 27.84
C ARG A 150 -10.88 -30.22 26.96
N LEU A 151 -10.72 -31.50 26.57
CA LEU A 151 -9.62 -31.91 25.69
C LEU A 151 -9.72 -31.20 24.32
N TYR A 152 -10.92 -31.22 23.68
CA TYR A 152 -11.10 -30.56 22.40
C TYR A 152 -10.91 -29.03 22.49
N SER A 153 -11.33 -28.41 23.60
CA SER A 153 -11.08 -26.99 23.86
C SER A 153 -9.57 -26.70 23.98
N SER A 154 -8.82 -27.55 24.70
CA SER A 154 -7.36 -27.42 24.82
C SER A 154 -6.66 -27.61 23.48
N GLN A 155 -7.08 -28.57 22.66
CA GLN A 155 -6.55 -28.80 21.31
C GLN A 155 -6.81 -27.60 20.39
N LYS A 156 -8.06 -27.08 20.40
CA LYS A 156 -8.43 -25.88 19.66
C LYS A 156 -7.56 -24.68 20.04
N ASN A 157 -7.38 -24.43 21.36
CA ASN A 157 -6.58 -23.32 21.84
C ASN A 157 -5.09 -23.46 21.44
N LEU A 158 -4.56 -24.70 21.47
CA LEU A 158 -3.21 -24.97 21.00
C LEU A 158 -3.07 -24.69 19.49
N ALA A 159 -4.04 -25.11 18.68
CA ALA A 159 -4.02 -24.83 17.25
C ALA A 159 -4.04 -23.33 16.95
N ILE A 160 -4.94 -22.57 17.58
CA ILE A 160 -4.99 -21.10 17.46
C ILE A 160 -3.65 -20.48 17.82
N SER A 161 -3.08 -20.86 18.97
CA SER A 161 -1.80 -20.29 19.44
C SER A 161 -0.63 -20.60 18.50
N LYS A 162 -0.62 -21.77 17.83
CA LYS A 162 0.38 -22.09 16.81
C LYS A 162 0.25 -21.16 15.60
N TYR A 163 -0.98 -20.88 15.13
CA TYR A 163 -1.19 -19.94 14.03
C TYR A 163 -0.79 -18.51 14.41
N ASP A 164 -1.15 -18.05 15.61
CA ASP A 164 -0.76 -16.73 16.10
C ASP A 164 0.76 -16.57 16.16
N TYR A 165 1.47 -17.62 16.61
CA TYR A 165 2.93 -17.65 16.60
C TYR A 165 3.52 -17.52 15.19
N LEU A 166 2.98 -18.25 14.21
CA LEU A 166 3.41 -18.14 12.81
C LEU A 166 3.14 -16.75 12.22
N ILE A 167 1.99 -16.17 12.52
CA ILE A 167 1.65 -14.80 12.10
C ILE A 167 2.64 -13.79 12.65
N ASN A 168 2.99 -13.89 13.95
CA ASN A 168 3.97 -13.01 14.57
C ASN A 168 5.37 -13.13 13.93
N ILE A 169 5.79 -14.34 13.53
CA ILE A 169 7.06 -14.54 12.79
C ILE A 169 7.02 -13.84 11.44
N ILE A 170 5.91 -13.99 10.68
CA ILE A 170 5.76 -13.36 9.37
C ILE A 170 5.80 -11.84 9.52
N GLN A 171 5.06 -11.28 10.49
CA GLN A 171 5.03 -9.84 10.77
C GLN A 171 6.40 -9.30 11.18
N LEU A 172 7.16 -10.05 11.98
CA LEU A 172 8.52 -9.67 12.34
C LEU A 172 9.44 -9.62 11.11
N LYS A 173 9.41 -10.66 10.26
CA LYS A 173 10.18 -10.68 9.01
C LYS A 173 9.77 -9.57 8.05
N GLN A 174 8.46 -9.27 7.95
CA GLN A 174 7.94 -8.17 7.15
C GLN A 174 8.43 -6.81 7.66
N ALA A 175 8.37 -6.57 8.95
CA ALA A 175 8.83 -5.33 9.57
C ALA A 175 10.35 -5.14 9.43
N ALA A 176 11.10 -6.24 9.46
CA ALA A 176 12.56 -6.24 9.21
C ALA A 176 12.93 -6.14 7.72
N GLY A 177 11.95 -6.26 6.80
CA GLY A 177 12.20 -6.27 5.36
C GLY A 177 12.92 -7.52 4.84
N THR A 178 12.90 -8.61 5.62
CA THR A 178 13.58 -9.87 5.30
C THR A 178 12.63 -10.99 4.85
N LEU A 179 11.33 -10.67 4.72
CA LEU A 179 10.33 -11.64 4.28
C LEU A 179 10.56 -12.02 2.82
N THR A 180 10.73 -13.33 2.55
CA THR A 180 10.93 -13.88 1.21
C THR A 180 9.78 -14.79 0.81
N ARG A 181 9.66 -15.08 -0.49
CA ARG A 181 8.66 -16.04 -0.99
C ARG A 181 8.90 -17.45 -0.42
N SER A 182 10.16 -17.85 -0.26
CA SER A 182 10.52 -19.14 0.33
C SER A 182 10.05 -19.31 1.77
N ASP A 183 9.98 -18.22 2.55
CA ASP A 183 9.43 -18.26 3.92
C ASP A 183 7.94 -18.62 3.91
N LEU A 184 7.18 -18.07 2.97
CA LEU A 184 5.76 -18.37 2.83
C LEU A 184 5.52 -19.81 2.34
N GLU A 185 6.35 -20.30 1.42
CA GLU A 185 6.32 -21.69 0.94
C GLU A 185 6.65 -22.67 2.07
N GLN A 186 7.63 -22.39 2.92
CA GLN A 186 7.94 -23.17 4.10
C GLN A 186 6.76 -23.27 5.07
N ILE A 187 6.12 -22.13 5.37
CA ILE A 187 4.97 -22.10 6.28
C ILE A 187 3.79 -22.88 5.68
N ASN A 188 3.56 -22.75 4.38
CA ASN A 188 2.50 -23.52 3.70
C ASN A 188 2.75 -25.05 3.79
N ASN A 189 4.00 -25.48 3.69
CA ASN A 189 4.36 -26.89 3.85
C ASN A 189 4.20 -27.39 5.29
N TRP A 190 4.29 -26.54 6.31
CA TRP A 190 4.03 -26.91 7.71
C TRP A 190 2.53 -26.99 8.02
N LEU A 191 1.68 -26.43 7.18
CA LEU A 191 0.23 -26.40 7.35
C LEU A 191 -0.48 -27.58 6.66
N GLN A 192 0.22 -28.28 5.77
CA GLN A 192 -0.23 -29.52 5.11
C GLN A 192 0.15 -30.74 5.93
#